data_fed19d1892e370ef3de12062631a04be
#
_entry.id   fed19d1892e370ef3de12062631a04be
#
_cell.length_a   1.000
_cell.length_b   1.000
_cell.length_c   1.000
_cell.angle_alpha   90.00
_cell.angle_beta   90.00
_cell.angle_gamma   90.00
#
_symmetry.space_group_name_H-M   'P 1'
#
loop_
_entity.id
_entity.type
_entity.pdbx_description
1 polymer ?
#
loop_
_entity_poly.entity_id
_entity_poly.type
_entity_poly.pdbx_seq_one_letter_code
_entity_poly.pdbx_strand_id
1 'polypeptide(L)'
;MKLRALVPLVTYPDPHTQAAAVNATTAAGLLGADMHALALEADIPPVSNAFSRMLMNLPEMIRNAEKLSADNGAKLLAAAKVEAETRSLTMTTSVERTQVALLGEAAARHARYFDTAIVGWNADNPSIRALAESVVFGSGRPTILLPDQAPPSSFGRVSIAWDGTRVAARAVSDARFILERATEITVVTVTDEKPIQEVDAGERLADGLRQAGLKVALCAARAEDCPIAETLQRHAAELGSGLLIMGGYGHSRFRDFVLGGATEGVLSDLRMPVLLSH
;
A
#
# COMPACT_ATOMS: atom_id res chain seq x y z
N MET A 1 11.68 14.43 14.03
CA MET A 1 11.77 12.95 14.15
C MET A 1 11.87 12.40 12.74
N LYS A 2 12.73 11.42 12.48
CA LYS A 2 12.86 10.84 11.15
C LYS A 2 11.70 9.87 10.90
N LEU A 3 11.11 9.90 9.72
CA LEU A 3 10.01 9.02 9.32
C LEU A 3 10.49 7.56 9.32
N ARG A 4 9.64 6.63 9.75
CA ARG A 4 9.92 5.20 9.75
C ARG A 4 8.90 4.45 8.91
N ALA A 5 9.38 3.68 7.92
CA ALA A 5 8.54 2.91 7.02
C ALA A 5 8.73 1.40 7.24
N LEU A 6 7.64 0.64 7.32
CA LEU A 6 7.66 -0.81 7.28
C LEU A 6 7.47 -1.29 5.83
N VAL A 7 8.28 -2.25 5.40
CA VAL A 7 8.11 -2.97 4.13
C VAL A 7 7.89 -4.45 4.45
N PRO A 8 6.64 -4.92 4.53
CA PRO A 8 6.34 -6.32 4.73
C PRO A 8 6.45 -7.09 3.40
N LEU A 9 7.14 -8.22 3.44
CA LEU A 9 7.44 -9.03 2.26
C LEU A 9 6.88 -10.44 2.46
N VAL A 10 5.89 -10.83 1.65
CA VAL A 10 5.37 -12.20 1.57
C VAL A 10 6.41 -13.08 0.89
N THR A 11 6.66 -14.26 1.44
CA THR A 11 7.65 -15.22 0.94
C THR A 11 7.04 -16.54 0.47
N TYR A 12 5.75 -16.79 0.77
CA TYR A 12 5.03 -18.03 0.45
C TYR A 12 3.50 -17.84 0.59
N PRO A 13 2.64 -18.52 -0.18
CA PRO A 13 2.97 -19.41 -1.30
C PRO A 13 3.43 -18.64 -2.56
N ASP A 14 2.86 -17.47 -2.80
CA ASP A 14 3.15 -16.59 -3.93
C ASP A 14 3.93 -15.39 -3.43
N PRO A 15 5.29 -15.44 -3.49
CA PRO A 15 6.13 -14.40 -2.90
C PRO A 15 6.05 -13.08 -3.67
N HIS A 16 6.40 -11.99 -3.01
CA HIS A 16 6.75 -10.76 -3.70
C HIS A 16 7.89 -10.98 -4.68
N THR A 17 7.93 -10.17 -5.73
CA THR A 17 9.08 -10.13 -6.65
C THR A 17 10.26 -9.37 -6.03
N GLN A 18 11.48 -9.62 -6.51
CA GLN A 18 12.62 -8.79 -6.11
C GLN A 18 12.42 -7.33 -6.56
N ALA A 19 11.78 -7.11 -7.71
CA ALA A 19 11.43 -5.78 -8.18
C ALA A 19 10.52 -5.05 -7.19
N ALA A 20 9.51 -5.72 -6.62
CA ALA A 20 8.65 -5.15 -5.60
C ALA A 20 9.44 -4.70 -4.35
N ALA A 21 10.41 -5.51 -3.90
CA ALA A 21 11.27 -5.15 -2.76
C ALA A 21 12.16 -3.94 -3.09
N VAL A 22 12.74 -3.88 -4.28
CA VAL A 22 13.51 -2.74 -4.79
C VAL A 22 12.64 -1.48 -4.89
N ASN A 23 11.44 -1.58 -5.48
CA ASN A 23 10.53 -0.46 -5.64
C ASN A 23 10.09 0.11 -4.28
N ALA A 24 9.80 -0.76 -3.30
CA ALA A 24 9.45 -0.35 -1.94
C ALA A 24 10.62 0.36 -1.25
N THR A 25 11.85 -0.11 -1.45
CA THR A 25 13.06 0.54 -0.92
C THR A 25 13.27 1.90 -1.58
N THR A 26 13.07 2.01 -2.90
CA THR A 26 13.10 3.28 -3.62
C THR A 26 12.08 4.27 -3.06
N ALA A 27 10.84 3.83 -2.82
CA ALA A 27 9.80 4.67 -2.23
C ALA A 27 10.16 5.15 -0.83
N ALA A 28 10.71 4.28 0.03
CA ALA A 28 11.21 4.69 1.35
C ALA A 28 12.30 5.77 1.25
N GLY A 29 13.21 5.65 0.27
CA GLY A 29 14.23 6.65 -0.03
C GLY A 29 13.63 8.00 -0.47
N LEU A 30 12.62 8.00 -1.35
CA LEU A 30 11.90 9.21 -1.77
C LEU A 30 11.19 9.91 -0.62
N LEU A 31 10.70 9.14 0.35
CA LEU A 31 10.10 9.67 1.59
C LEU A 31 11.14 10.18 2.59
N GLY A 32 12.42 9.87 2.39
CA GLY A 32 13.47 10.14 3.38
C GLY A 32 13.25 9.38 4.68
N ALA A 33 12.65 8.18 4.62
CA ALA A 33 12.30 7.37 5.75
C ALA A 33 13.42 6.40 6.13
N ASP A 34 13.60 6.12 7.43
CA ASP A 34 14.30 4.91 7.84
C ASP A 34 13.40 3.70 7.57
N MET A 35 13.95 2.69 6.90
CA MET A 35 13.19 1.53 6.45
C MET A 35 13.41 0.31 7.33
N HIS A 36 12.35 -0.43 7.60
CA HIS A 36 12.41 -1.77 8.17
C HIS A 36 11.78 -2.77 7.20
N ALA A 37 12.56 -3.71 6.67
CA ALA A 37 12.05 -4.79 5.83
C ALA A 37 11.77 -6.02 6.70
N LEU A 38 10.54 -6.50 6.64
CA LEU A 38 10.05 -7.66 7.38
C LEU A 38 9.75 -8.80 6.40
N ALA A 39 10.57 -9.86 6.42
CA ALA A 39 10.24 -11.08 5.70
C ALA A 39 9.25 -11.93 6.53
N LEU A 40 8.14 -12.26 5.93
CA LEU A 40 7.08 -13.07 6.54
C LEU A 40 7.20 -14.51 6.04
N GLU A 41 7.86 -15.37 6.84
CA GLU A 41 8.09 -16.75 6.49
C GLU A 41 6.94 -17.66 6.94
N ALA A 42 6.65 -18.67 6.12
CA ALA A 42 5.62 -19.63 6.42
C ALA A 42 6.04 -20.60 7.53
N ASP A 43 5.16 -20.78 8.50
CA ASP A 43 5.14 -21.87 9.46
C ASP A 43 3.93 -22.77 9.13
N ILE A 44 4.21 -23.99 8.70
CA ILE A 44 3.17 -24.90 8.23
C ILE A 44 2.95 -25.98 9.30
N PRO A 45 1.81 -25.93 10.02
CA PRO A 45 1.56 -26.88 11.09
C PRO A 45 1.47 -28.32 10.55
N PRO A 46 2.06 -29.29 11.26
CA PRO A 46 2.02 -30.69 10.84
C PRO A 46 0.57 -31.21 10.83
N VAL A 47 0.16 -31.81 9.73
CA VAL A 47 -1.16 -32.45 9.64
C VAL A 47 -1.13 -33.81 10.32
N SER A 48 -2.00 -34.04 11.32
CA SER A 48 -1.98 -35.20 12.22
C SER A 48 -2.75 -36.42 11.70
N ASN A 49 -3.15 -36.50 10.42
CA ASN A 49 -3.89 -37.63 9.86
C ASN A 49 -2.95 -38.81 9.53
N ALA A 50 -3.17 -39.97 10.19
CA ALA A 50 -2.40 -41.19 9.96
C ALA A 50 -2.46 -41.67 8.50
N PHE A 51 -3.56 -41.40 7.78
CA PHE A 51 -3.77 -41.80 6.40
C PHE A 51 -2.96 -40.98 5.41
N SER A 52 -2.82 -39.68 5.64
CA SER A 52 -2.01 -38.79 4.79
C SER A 52 -0.51 -39.03 4.96
N ARG A 53 -0.04 -39.53 6.11
CA ARG A 53 1.35 -39.93 6.33
C ARG A 53 1.78 -41.15 5.53
N MET A 54 0.82 -42.02 5.15
CA MET A 54 1.12 -43.27 4.46
C MET A 54 1.13 -43.12 2.93
N LEU A 55 0.40 -42.15 2.38
CA LEU A 55 0.24 -41.97 0.94
C LEU A 55 1.10 -40.83 0.34
N MET A 56 1.56 -39.90 1.17
CA MET A 56 2.36 -38.74 0.72
C MET A 56 3.43 -38.46 1.77
N ASN A 57 4.68 -38.16 1.32
CA ASN A 57 5.75 -37.75 2.21
C ASN A 57 5.52 -36.29 2.73
N LEU A 58 4.38 -36.08 3.40
CA LEU A 58 3.91 -34.78 3.85
C LEU A 58 4.92 -34.01 4.71
N PRO A 59 5.67 -34.66 5.65
CA PRO A 59 6.70 -33.95 6.43
C PRO A 59 7.83 -33.40 5.58
N GLU A 60 8.18 -34.05 4.48
CA GLU A 60 9.20 -33.55 3.55
C GLU A 60 8.66 -32.40 2.71
N MET A 61 7.41 -32.49 2.25
CA MET A 61 6.74 -31.41 1.53
C MET A 61 6.65 -30.13 2.39
N ILE A 62 6.29 -30.27 3.67
CA ILE A 62 6.26 -29.14 4.61
C ILE A 62 7.64 -28.53 4.75
N ARG A 63 8.67 -29.33 5.03
CA ARG A 63 10.04 -28.81 5.15
C ARG A 63 10.52 -28.12 3.88
N ASN A 64 10.19 -28.65 2.71
CA ASN A 64 10.54 -28.05 1.43
C ASN A 64 9.83 -26.72 1.21
N ALA A 65 8.55 -26.60 1.57
CA ALA A 65 7.78 -25.37 1.48
C ALA A 65 8.33 -24.29 2.44
N GLU A 66 8.61 -24.65 3.69
CA GLU A 66 9.21 -23.73 4.67
C GLU A 66 10.61 -23.28 4.24
N LYS A 67 11.42 -24.20 3.71
CA LYS A 67 12.74 -23.87 3.16
C LYS A 67 12.61 -22.91 1.97
N LEU A 68 11.70 -23.18 1.05
CA LEU A 68 11.44 -22.29 -0.09
C LEU A 68 11.02 -20.89 0.39
N SER A 69 10.17 -20.81 1.40
CA SER A 69 9.76 -19.57 2.04
C SER A 69 10.96 -18.80 2.59
N ALA A 70 11.84 -19.46 3.35
CA ALA A 70 13.04 -18.85 3.91
C ALA A 70 14.03 -18.39 2.81
N ASP A 71 14.25 -19.22 1.77
CA ASP A 71 15.11 -18.89 0.63
C ASP A 71 14.58 -17.66 -0.13
N ASN A 72 13.26 -17.55 -0.30
CA ASN A 72 12.62 -16.38 -0.90
C ASN A 72 12.77 -15.15 -0.01
N GLY A 73 12.56 -15.28 1.30
CA GLY A 73 12.77 -14.20 2.27
C GLY A 73 14.19 -13.63 2.20
N ALA A 74 15.19 -14.52 2.21
CA ALA A 74 16.60 -14.12 2.08
C ALA A 74 16.89 -13.35 0.78
N LYS A 75 16.33 -13.80 -0.37
CA LYS A 75 16.49 -13.12 -1.67
C LYS A 75 15.85 -11.73 -1.67
N LEU A 76 14.65 -11.61 -1.12
CA LEU A 76 13.92 -10.33 -1.06
C LEU A 76 14.64 -9.32 -0.16
N LEU A 77 15.09 -9.75 1.03
CA LEU A 77 15.86 -8.89 1.94
C LEU A 77 17.21 -8.48 1.33
N ALA A 78 17.89 -9.38 0.60
CA ALA A 78 19.13 -9.06 -0.08
C ALA A 78 18.91 -8.02 -1.19
N ALA A 79 17.86 -8.16 -2.01
CA ALA A 79 17.54 -7.20 -3.06
C ALA A 79 17.22 -5.81 -2.47
N ALA A 80 16.42 -5.76 -1.41
CA ALA A 80 16.13 -4.51 -0.69
C ALA A 80 17.38 -3.88 -0.09
N LYS A 81 18.30 -4.68 0.45
CA LYS A 81 19.56 -4.19 1.05
C LYS A 81 20.47 -3.55 0.00
N VAL A 82 20.66 -4.19 -1.15
CA VAL A 82 21.46 -3.62 -2.25
C VAL A 82 20.92 -2.26 -2.68
N GLU A 83 19.60 -2.13 -2.83
CA GLU A 83 18.97 -0.87 -3.20
C GLU A 83 19.11 0.18 -2.10
N ALA A 84 18.96 -0.21 -0.82
CA ALA A 84 19.14 0.69 0.31
C ALA A 84 20.58 1.24 0.38
N GLU A 85 21.58 0.39 0.15
CA GLU A 85 22.99 0.78 0.10
C GLU A 85 23.25 1.78 -1.05
N THR A 86 22.69 1.50 -2.24
CA THR A 86 22.80 2.39 -3.41
C THR A 86 22.24 3.78 -3.12
N ARG A 87 21.19 3.87 -2.30
CA ARG A 87 20.53 5.14 -1.92
C ARG A 87 21.03 5.74 -0.61
N SER A 88 22.02 5.12 0.04
CA SER A 88 22.46 5.51 1.38
C SER A 88 21.31 5.58 2.40
N LEU A 89 20.35 4.67 2.27
CA LEU A 89 19.17 4.58 3.11
C LEU A 89 19.46 3.75 4.35
N THR A 90 19.07 4.26 5.53
CA THR A 90 19.11 3.46 6.77
C THR A 90 18.06 2.37 6.69
N MET A 91 18.52 1.10 6.73
CA MET A 91 17.66 -0.07 6.66
C MET A 91 17.96 -1.04 7.80
N THR A 92 16.92 -1.57 8.39
CA THR A 92 16.96 -2.72 9.31
C THR A 92 16.09 -3.84 8.76
N THR A 93 16.36 -5.08 9.18
CA THR A 93 15.62 -6.26 8.71
C THR A 93 15.19 -7.14 9.87
N SER A 94 14.08 -7.84 9.71
CA SER A 94 13.69 -8.94 10.57
C SER A 94 12.95 -10.02 9.78
N VAL A 95 12.82 -11.18 10.40
CA VAL A 95 12.05 -12.31 9.91
C VAL A 95 11.01 -12.67 10.97
N GLU A 96 9.76 -12.84 10.58
CA GLU A 96 8.73 -13.44 11.42
C GLU A 96 8.20 -14.71 10.76
N ARG A 97 8.26 -15.82 11.49
CA ARG A 97 7.63 -17.08 11.07
C ARG A 97 6.23 -17.17 11.67
N THR A 98 5.24 -17.35 10.81
CA THR A 98 3.85 -17.49 11.22
C THR A 98 3.07 -18.33 10.21
N GLN A 99 1.91 -18.83 10.63
CA GLN A 99 1.03 -19.57 9.73
C GLN A 99 0.64 -18.71 8.52
N VAL A 100 0.56 -19.33 7.34
CA VAL A 100 0.26 -18.64 6.08
C VAL A 100 -1.02 -17.80 6.18
N ALA A 101 -2.05 -18.30 6.87
CA ALA A 101 -3.29 -17.57 7.09
C ALA A 101 -3.14 -16.31 7.97
N LEU A 102 -2.07 -16.18 8.73
CA LEU A 102 -1.82 -15.09 9.67
C LEU A 102 -0.75 -14.08 9.21
N LEU A 103 -0.18 -14.26 8.01
CA LEU A 103 0.87 -13.36 7.47
C LEU A 103 0.42 -11.90 7.44
N GLY A 104 -0.81 -11.65 6.97
CA GLY A 104 -1.38 -10.30 6.92
C GLY A 104 -1.59 -9.68 8.31
N GLU A 105 -2.07 -10.47 9.27
CA GLU A 105 -2.23 -10.00 10.66
C GLU A 105 -0.88 -9.69 11.31
N ALA A 106 0.12 -10.52 11.09
CA ALA A 106 1.48 -10.29 11.57
C ALA A 106 2.03 -8.97 11.01
N ALA A 107 1.92 -8.75 9.69
CA ALA A 107 2.33 -7.49 9.05
C ALA A 107 1.60 -6.28 9.65
N ALA A 108 0.29 -6.38 9.84
CA ALA A 108 -0.51 -5.30 10.42
C ALA A 108 -0.09 -4.97 11.87
N ARG A 109 0.21 -5.98 12.68
CA ARG A 109 0.74 -5.77 14.05
C ARG A 109 2.07 -5.03 14.04
N HIS A 110 3.00 -5.42 13.15
CA HIS A 110 4.28 -4.73 13.02
C HIS A 110 4.09 -3.29 12.55
N ALA A 111 3.22 -3.04 11.57
CA ALA A 111 2.99 -1.72 10.99
C ALA A 111 2.52 -0.68 12.03
N ARG A 112 1.89 -1.09 13.12
CA ARG A 112 1.47 -0.19 14.22
C ARG A 112 2.60 0.63 14.82
N TYR A 113 3.82 0.13 14.75
CA TYR A 113 5.02 0.75 15.33
C TYR A 113 5.82 1.62 14.34
N PHE A 114 5.27 1.83 13.14
CA PHE A 114 5.85 2.65 12.09
C PHE A 114 4.93 3.81 11.71
N ASP A 115 5.44 4.78 11.00
CA ASP A 115 4.63 5.93 10.56
C ASP A 115 3.82 5.60 9.31
N THR A 116 4.34 4.71 8.46
CA THR A 116 3.69 4.22 7.25
C THR A 116 4.12 2.79 6.92
N ALA A 117 3.30 2.08 6.15
CA ALA A 117 3.70 0.84 5.50
C ALA A 117 3.82 1.06 3.99
N ILE A 118 4.72 0.32 3.34
CA ILE A 118 4.90 0.33 1.88
C ILE A 118 4.80 -1.11 1.41
N VAL A 119 3.84 -1.39 0.55
CA VAL A 119 3.55 -2.74 0.05
C VAL A 119 3.65 -2.75 -1.47
N GLY A 120 4.50 -3.62 -2.02
CA GLY A 120 4.47 -3.95 -3.45
C GLY A 120 3.13 -4.59 -3.78
N TRP A 121 2.47 -4.15 -4.83
CA TRP A 121 1.12 -4.58 -5.17
C TRP A 121 1.07 -5.33 -6.50
N ASN A 122 0.44 -6.49 -6.45
CA ASN A 122 0.07 -7.27 -7.62
C ASN A 122 -1.36 -7.79 -7.43
N ALA A 123 -2.29 -7.33 -8.28
CA ALA A 123 -3.71 -7.67 -8.18
C ALA A 123 -3.99 -9.17 -8.36
N ASP A 124 -3.17 -9.85 -9.16
CA ASP A 124 -3.31 -11.28 -9.46
C ASP A 124 -2.73 -12.18 -8.35
N ASN A 125 -2.09 -11.60 -7.33
CA ASN A 125 -1.50 -12.33 -6.22
C ASN A 125 -2.38 -12.24 -4.95
N PRO A 126 -3.15 -13.30 -4.62
CA PRO A 126 -4.07 -13.27 -3.49
C PRO A 126 -3.36 -13.13 -2.13
N SER A 127 -2.12 -13.61 -2.02
CA SER A 127 -1.34 -13.48 -0.77
C SER A 127 -0.94 -12.04 -0.51
N ILE A 128 -0.51 -11.32 -1.55
CA ILE A 128 -0.17 -9.89 -1.48
C ILE A 128 -1.42 -9.06 -1.21
N ARG A 129 -2.53 -9.38 -1.87
CA ARG A 129 -3.81 -8.71 -1.65
C ARG A 129 -4.27 -8.85 -0.20
N ALA A 130 -4.30 -10.05 0.34
CA ALA A 130 -4.69 -10.32 1.73
C ALA A 130 -3.77 -9.60 2.74
N LEU A 131 -2.46 -9.56 2.47
CA LEU A 131 -1.51 -8.81 3.28
C LEU A 131 -1.81 -7.31 3.26
N ALA A 132 -1.95 -6.71 2.07
CA ALA A 132 -2.20 -5.28 1.92
C ALA A 132 -3.51 -4.86 2.60
N GLU A 133 -4.60 -5.61 2.38
CA GLU A 133 -5.88 -5.37 3.05
C GLU A 133 -5.74 -5.45 4.58
N SER A 134 -5.02 -6.45 5.08
CA SER A 134 -4.78 -6.59 6.52
C SER A 134 -4.00 -5.41 7.09
N VAL A 135 -2.98 -4.92 6.37
CA VAL A 135 -2.19 -3.76 6.80
C VAL A 135 -3.03 -2.47 6.75
N VAL A 136 -3.75 -2.21 5.66
CA VAL A 136 -4.61 -1.02 5.52
C VAL A 136 -5.66 -0.96 6.63
N PHE A 137 -6.33 -2.09 6.93
CA PHE A 137 -7.45 -2.11 7.90
C PHE A 137 -7.04 -2.41 9.33
N GLY A 138 -5.94 -3.13 9.52
CA GLY A 138 -5.54 -3.66 10.84
C GLY A 138 -4.40 -2.89 11.52
N SER A 139 -3.65 -2.07 10.78
CA SER A 139 -2.50 -1.37 11.35
C SER A 139 -2.86 -0.03 11.98
N GLY A 140 -3.88 0.68 11.48
CA GLY A 140 -4.17 2.08 11.82
C GLY A 140 -3.10 3.05 11.31
N ARG A 141 -2.37 2.67 10.27
CA ARG A 141 -1.32 3.47 9.63
C ARG A 141 -1.59 3.63 8.13
N PRO A 142 -1.24 4.78 7.54
CA PRO A 142 -1.33 4.95 6.11
C PRO A 142 -0.44 3.93 5.39
N THR A 143 -0.96 3.35 4.32
CA THR A 143 -0.26 2.32 3.55
C THR A 143 -0.10 2.78 2.11
N ILE A 144 1.14 2.78 1.62
CA ILE A 144 1.44 3.07 0.22
C ILE A 144 1.51 1.76 -0.54
N LEU A 145 0.64 1.61 -1.53
CA LEU A 145 0.66 0.51 -2.48
C LEU A 145 1.45 0.92 -3.72
N LEU A 146 2.36 0.07 -4.15
CA LEU A 146 3.24 0.32 -5.29
C LEU A 146 3.00 -0.72 -6.38
N PRO A 147 2.70 -0.34 -7.62
CA PRO A 147 2.63 -1.30 -8.72
C PRO A 147 4.01 -1.92 -8.96
N ASP A 148 4.03 -3.22 -9.29
CA ASP A 148 5.27 -3.98 -9.52
C ASP A 148 6.05 -3.52 -10.77
N GLN A 149 5.39 -2.81 -11.69
CA GLN A 149 5.88 -2.58 -13.06
C GLN A 149 7.04 -1.59 -13.16
N ALA A 150 7.10 -0.59 -12.30
CA ALA A 150 8.17 0.42 -12.34
C ALA A 150 8.42 1.04 -10.96
N PRO A 151 9.69 1.38 -10.64
CA PRO A 151 9.99 2.11 -9.42
C PRO A 151 9.36 3.50 -9.45
N PRO A 152 8.90 4.02 -8.30
CA PRO A 152 8.43 5.39 -8.22
C PRO A 152 9.58 6.35 -8.49
N SER A 153 9.32 7.42 -9.24
CA SER A 153 10.32 8.40 -9.61
C SER A 153 10.38 9.61 -8.67
N SER A 154 9.24 10.03 -8.14
CA SER A 154 9.12 11.19 -7.24
C SER A 154 7.77 11.20 -6.54
N PHE A 155 7.75 11.76 -5.33
CA PHE A 155 6.53 12.14 -4.60
C PHE A 155 6.42 13.67 -4.44
N GLY A 156 7.11 14.43 -5.29
CA GLY A 156 7.06 15.89 -5.25
C GLY A 156 5.73 16.47 -5.74
N ARG A 157 5.05 15.80 -6.67
CA ARG A 157 3.70 16.14 -7.11
C ARG A 157 2.72 15.08 -6.61
N VAL A 158 1.64 15.52 -5.97
CA VAL A 158 0.68 14.66 -5.29
C VAL A 158 -0.74 15.04 -5.69
N SER A 159 -1.57 14.05 -6.03
CA SER A 159 -3.01 14.22 -6.18
C SER A 159 -3.74 13.69 -4.95
N ILE A 160 -4.76 14.41 -4.50
CA ILE A 160 -5.66 13.99 -3.43
C ILE A 160 -7.03 13.72 -4.06
N ALA A 161 -7.49 12.47 -4.02
CA ALA A 161 -8.88 12.13 -4.36
C ALA A 161 -9.79 12.59 -3.22
N TRP A 162 -10.65 13.55 -3.50
CA TRP A 162 -11.50 14.18 -2.50
C TRP A 162 -12.97 14.10 -2.82
N ASP A 163 -13.72 13.52 -1.91
CA ASP A 163 -15.19 13.38 -1.97
C ASP A 163 -15.90 13.95 -0.73
N GLY A 164 -15.17 14.61 0.18
CA GLY A 164 -15.70 15.16 1.43
C GLY A 164 -15.95 14.12 2.52
N THR A 165 -15.65 12.85 2.30
CA THR A 165 -15.89 11.78 3.27
C THR A 165 -14.89 11.77 4.42
N ARG A 166 -15.30 11.12 5.52
CA ARG A 166 -14.45 10.91 6.70
C ARG A 166 -13.14 10.18 6.36
N VAL A 167 -13.20 9.19 5.48
CA VAL A 167 -12.00 8.42 5.11
C VAL A 167 -11.05 9.22 4.21
N ALA A 168 -11.59 10.07 3.33
CA ALA A 168 -10.78 11.01 2.55
C ALA A 168 -10.09 12.03 3.48
N ALA A 169 -10.82 12.59 4.45
CA ALA A 169 -10.25 13.50 5.45
C ALA A 169 -9.16 12.81 6.29
N ARG A 170 -9.36 11.55 6.66
CA ARG A 170 -8.36 10.74 7.36
C ARG A 170 -7.11 10.57 6.51
N ALA A 171 -7.26 10.22 5.22
CA ALA A 171 -6.13 10.04 4.31
C ALA A 171 -5.29 11.31 4.14
N VAL A 172 -5.93 12.47 4.04
CA VAL A 172 -5.24 13.77 3.99
C VAL A 172 -4.44 14.01 5.28
N SER A 173 -5.05 13.75 6.44
CA SER A 173 -4.38 13.91 7.73
C SER A 173 -3.18 12.97 7.88
N ASP A 174 -3.34 11.71 7.52
CA ASP A 174 -2.30 10.70 7.63
C ASP A 174 -1.17 10.89 6.60
N ALA A 175 -1.46 11.51 5.45
CA ALA A 175 -0.47 11.83 4.41
C ALA A 175 0.32 13.13 4.68
N ARG A 176 0.10 13.81 5.81
CA ARG A 176 0.70 15.13 6.09
C ARG A 176 2.21 15.16 5.94
N PHE A 177 2.91 14.11 6.32
CA PHE A 177 4.36 13.97 6.18
C PHE A 177 4.85 13.98 4.71
N ILE A 178 3.97 13.65 3.75
CA ILE A 178 4.22 13.75 2.31
C ILE A 178 3.82 15.13 1.82
N LEU A 179 2.63 15.60 2.19
CA LEU A 179 2.08 16.88 1.73
C LEU A 179 2.98 18.06 2.09
N GLU A 180 3.59 18.06 3.29
CA GLU A 180 4.51 19.10 3.74
C GLU A 180 5.82 19.15 2.92
N ARG A 181 6.15 18.11 2.17
CA ARG A 181 7.33 18.00 1.30
C ARG A 181 6.99 18.12 -0.18
N ALA A 182 5.71 18.06 -0.52
CA ALA A 182 5.25 18.15 -1.88
C ALA A 182 5.54 19.56 -2.47
N THR A 183 6.03 19.59 -3.69
CA THR A 183 6.23 20.84 -4.44
C THR A 183 4.92 21.35 -5.02
N GLU A 184 3.97 20.44 -5.26
CA GLU A 184 2.65 20.75 -5.81
C GLU A 184 1.64 19.70 -5.38
N ILE A 185 0.48 20.15 -4.93
CA ILE A 185 -0.64 19.31 -4.52
C ILE A 185 -1.83 19.66 -5.40
N THR A 186 -2.53 18.66 -5.93
CA THR A 186 -3.80 18.88 -6.64
C THR A 186 -4.93 18.15 -5.93
N VAL A 187 -5.95 18.86 -5.50
CA VAL A 187 -7.20 18.27 -5.01
C VAL A 187 -8.07 17.94 -6.22
N VAL A 188 -8.34 16.65 -6.41
CA VAL A 188 -9.13 16.11 -7.51
C VAL A 188 -10.50 15.69 -6.98
N THR A 189 -11.57 16.28 -7.55
CA THR A 189 -12.97 15.93 -7.27
C THR A 189 -13.61 15.40 -8.54
N VAL A 190 -14.31 14.24 -8.46
CA VAL A 190 -15.09 13.71 -9.59
C VAL A 190 -16.54 14.17 -9.41
N THR A 191 -17.08 14.88 -10.41
CA THR A 191 -18.31 15.69 -10.26
C THR A 191 -19.58 15.05 -10.81
N ASP A 192 -19.48 14.03 -11.66
CA ASP A 192 -20.59 13.45 -12.41
C ASP A 192 -20.96 12.00 -12.05
N GLU A 193 -20.33 11.41 -11.00
CA GLU A 193 -20.65 10.04 -10.59
C GLU A 193 -21.57 9.99 -9.37
N LYS A 194 -21.23 10.68 -8.28
CA LYS A 194 -22.04 10.77 -7.07
C LYS A 194 -22.18 12.23 -6.64
N PRO A 195 -23.36 12.65 -6.18
CA PRO A 195 -23.48 14.00 -5.64
C PRO A 195 -22.55 14.14 -4.44
N ILE A 196 -21.56 15.04 -4.54
CA ILE A 196 -20.76 15.47 -3.41
C ILE A 196 -21.71 16.27 -2.50
N GLN A 197 -21.74 15.91 -1.21
CA GLN A 197 -22.68 16.50 -0.25
C GLN A 197 -22.55 18.04 -0.15
N GLU A 198 -21.33 18.56 -0.35
CA GLU A 198 -21.02 19.99 -0.32
C GLU A 198 -20.39 20.39 -1.65
N VAL A 199 -21.01 21.31 -2.38
CA VAL A 199 -20.58 21.73 -3.73
C VAL A 199 -19.17 22.31 -3.74
N ASP A 200 -18.75 22.95 -2.65
CA ASP A 200 -17.45 23.60 -2.45
C ASP A 200 -16.43 22.72 -1.65
N ALA A 201 -16.71 21.45 -1.47
CA ALA A 201 -15.88 20.57 -0.63
C ALA A 201 -14.39 20.57 -1.04
N GLY A 202 -14.12 20.57 -2.34
CA GLY A 202 -12.74 20.63 -2.87
C GLY A 202 -12.05 21.96 -2.56
N GLU A 203 -12.75 23.09 -2.74
CA GLU A 203 -12.23 24.42 -2.42
C GLU A 203 -11.92 24.57 -0.94
N ARG A 204 -12.82 24.15 -0.06
CA ARG A 204 -12.63 24.21 1.39
C ARG A 204 -11.38 23.45 1.82
N LEU A 205 -11.14 22.24 1.26
CA LEU A 205 -9.90 21.51 1.53
C LEU A 205 -8.69 22.27 1.02
N ALA A 206 -8.73 22.73 -0.24
CA ALA A 206 -7.61 23.44 -0.87
C ALA A 206 -7.26 24.72 -0.08
N ASP A 207 -8.25 25.47 0.36
CA ASP A 207 -8.04 26.70 1.14
C ASP A 207 -7.42 26.40 2.51
N GLY A 208 -7.86 25.33 3.20
CA GLY A 208 -7.24 24.92 4.45
C GLY A 208 -5.77 24.53 4.27
N LEU A 209 -5.46 23.80 3.20
CA LEU A 209 -4.07 23.43 2.88
C LEU A 209 -3.23 24.65 2.46
N ARG A 210 -3.78 25.60 1.69
CA ARG A 210 -3.12 26.86 1.34
C ARG A 210 -2.84 27.72 2.56
N GLN A 211 -3.78 27.82 3.51
CA GLN A 211 -3.58 28.53 4.78
C GLN A 211 -2.46 27.88 5.61
N ALA A 212 -2.24 26.58 5.47
CA ALA A 212 -1.10 25.87 6.05
C ALA A 212 0.22 26.10 5.28
N GLY A 213 0.24 26.95 4.24
CA GLY A 213 1.42 27.29 3.46
C GLY A 213 1.73 26.34 2.31
N LEU A 214 0.84 25.44 1.95
CA LEU A 214 1.05 24.46 0.87
C LEU A 214 0.61 25.03 -0.49
N LYS A 215 1.29 24.61 -1.57
CA LYS A 215 0.93 24.98 -2.93
C LYS A 215 -0.13 24.02 -3.47
N VAL A 216 -1.39 24.48 -3.55
CA VAL A 216 -2.53 23.64 -3.87
C VAL A 216 -3.29 24.18 -5.08
N ALA A 217 -3.50 23.29 -6.07
CA ALA A 217 -4.38 23.46 -7.20
C ALA A 217 -5.68 22.64 -7.02
N LEU A 218 -6.70 22.97 -7.78
CA LEU A 218 -7.96 22.24 -7.87
C LEU A 218 -8.11 21.64 -9.25
N CYS A 219 -8.67 20.44 -9.32
CA CYS A 219 -9.06 19.77 -10.55
C CYS A 219 -10.45 19.16 -10.36
N ALA A 220 -11.43 19.68 -11.11
CA ALA A 220 -12.75 19.06 -11.23
C ALA A 220 -12.70 18.08 -12.41
N ALA A 221 -12.63 16.79 -12.12
CA ALA A 221 -12.61 15.72 -13.09
C ALA A 221 -14.03 15.26 -13.43
N ARG A 222 -14.24 14.82 -14.67
CA ARG A 222 -15.47 14.15 -15.09
C ARG A 222 -15.18 12.70 -15.41
N ALA A 223 -16.02 11.81 -14.94
CA ALA A 223 -15.87 10.38 -15.18
C ALA A 223 -16.20 10.02 -16.63
N GLU A 224 -17.20 10.70 -17.25
CA GLU A 224 -17.59 10.48 -18.65
C GLU A 224 -17.80 8.99 -18.98
N ASP A 225 -18.59 8.31 -18.15
CA ASP A 225 -18.85 6.85 -18.21
C ASP A 225 -17.63 5.93 -17.93
N CYS A 226 -16.47 6.48 -17.54
CA CYS A 226 -15.35 5.69 -17.06
C CYS A 226 -15.48 5.36 -15.57
N PRO A 227 -14.99 4.19 -15.11
CA PRO A 227 -14.93 3.89 -13.68
C PRO A 227 -14.15 4.97 -12.90
N ILE A 228 -14.64 5.36 -11.73
CA ILE A 228 -14.02 6.41 -10.90
C ILE A 228 -12.55 6.13 -10.58
N ALA A 229 -12.18 4.88 -10.38
CA ALA A 229 -10.80 4.47 -10.12
C ALA A 229 -9.87 4.78 -11.29
N GLU A 230 -10.32 4.52 -12.51
CA GLU A 230 -9.58 4.84 -13.72
C GLU A 230 -9.51 6.35 -13.92
N THR A 231 -10.63 7.07 -13.76
CA THR A 231 -10.68 8.52 -13.85
C THR A 231 -9.69 9.20 -12.91
N LEU A 232 -9.66 8.78 -11.63
CA LEU A 232 -8.74 9.35 -10.64
C LEU A 232 -7.27 9.10 -10.99
N GLN A 233 -6.91 7.88 -11.38
CA GLN A 233 -5.53 7.53 -11.73
C GLN A 233 -5.10 8.21 -13.04
N ARG A 234 -5.98 8.27 -14.04
CA ARG A 234 -5.72 8.95 -15.31
C ARG A 234 -5.44 10.44 -15.08
N HIS A 235 -6.32 11.15 -14.37
CA HIS A 235 -6.12 12.58 -14.09
C HIS A 235 -4.87 12.82 -13.24
N ALA A 236 -4.60 11.97 -12.23
CA ALA A 236 -3.38 12.08 -11.45
C ALA A 236 -2.12 11.93 -12.33
N ALA A 237 -2.13 10.99 -13.28
CA ALA A 237 -1.04 10.78 -14.23
C ALA A 237 -0.88 11.97 -15.21
N GLU A 238 -1.98 12.49 -15.76
CA GLU A 238 -1.99 13.68 -16.64
C GLU A 238 -1.45 14.94 -15.94
N LEU A 239 -1.69 15.06 -14.63
CA LEU A 239 -1.15 16.13 -13.78
C LEU A 239 0.34 15.88 -13.40
N GLY A 240 0.92 14.75 -13.81
CA GLY A 240 2.28 14.37 -13.49
C GLY A 240 2.48 14.03 -12.01
N SER A 241 1.42 13.62 -11.31
CA SER A 241 1.51 13.20 -9.90
C SER A 241 2.23 11.87 -9.76
N GLY A 242 3.19 11.80 -8.85
CA GLY A 242 3.88 10.56 -8.52
C GLY A 242 3.20 9.74 -7.43
N LEU A 243 2.17 10.31 -6.78
CA LEU A 243 1.38 9.65 -5.74
C LEU A 243 -0.07 10.14 -5.78
N LEU A 244 -1.00 9.21 -5.67
CA LEU A 244 -2.41 9.49 -5.40
C LEU A 244 -2.72 9.18 -3.93
N ILE A 245 -3.32 10.13 -3.21
CA ILE A 245 -3.79 9.95 -1.83
C ILE A 245 -5.30 9.79 -1.87
N MET A 246 -5.82 8.72 -1.25
CA MET A 246 -7.25 8.49 -1.17
C MET A 246 -7.67 7.77 0.10
N GLY A 247 -8.90 7.98 0.53
CA GLY A 247 -9.52 7.20 1.59
C GLY A 247 -9.77 5.76 1.13
N GLY A 248 -9.47 4.82 2.00
CA GLY A 248 -9.79 3.41 1.79
C GLY A 248 -11.15 3.05 2.40
N TYR A 249 -12.08 2.52 1.60
CA TYR A 249 -13.35 1.92 2.05
C TYR A 249 -14.19 2.78 3.03
N GLY A 250 -14.89 3.76 2.52
CA GLY A 250 -15.73 4.67 3.31
C GLY A 250 -16.96 4.03 3.99
N HIS A 251 -17.34 2.83 3.62
CA HIS A 251 -18.49 2.12 4.19
C HIS A 251 -18.02 0.99 5.11
N SER A 252 -18.67 0.88 6.30
CA SER A 252 -18.35 -0.10 7.33
C SER A 252 -18.35 -1.53 6.79
N ARG A 253 -17.40 -2.36 7.28
CA ARG A 253 -17.32 -3.81 7.09
C ARG A 253 -18.52 -4.56 7.70
N PHE A 254 -19.76 -4.19 7.40
CA PHE A 254 -20.88 -5.06 7.71
C PHE A 254 -21.17 -5.97 6.50
N ARG A 255 -20.63 -7.17 6.59
CA ARG A 255 -21.13 -8.47 6.16
C ARG A 255 -21.90 -8.59 4.84
N ASP A 256 -21.69 -7.81 3.82
CA ASP A 256 -22.06 -8.24 2.47
C ASP A 256 -21.33 -7.36 1.46
N PHE A 257 -20.44 -7.95 0.74
CA PHE A 257 -19.65 -7.54 -0.40
C PHE A 257 -20.27 -6.46 -1.31
N VAL A 258 -20.31 -5.22 -0.85
CA VAL A 258 -20.38 -4.07 -1.76
C VAL A 258 -19.14 -3.23 -1.51
N LEU A 259 -18.06 -3.63 -2.13
CA LEU A 259 -16.81 -2.88 -2.18
C LEU A 259 -17.09 -1.50 -2.79
N GLY A 260 -16.70 -0.43 -2.12
CA GLY A 260 -16.82 0.91 -2.66
C GLY A 260 -16.07 1.00 -4.00
N GLY A 261 -16.77 1.35 -5.09
CA GLY A 261 -16.27 1.25 -6.46
C GLY A 261 -14.89 1.87 -6.70
N ALA A 262 -14.56 2.98 -6.02
CA ALA A 262 -13.26 3.65 -6.18
C ALA A 262 -12.09 2.82 -5.62
N THR A 263 -12.17 2.33 -4.38
CA THR A 263 -11.05 1.61 -3.76
C THR A 263 -10.83 0.26 -4.43
N GLU A 264 -11.90 -0.50 -4.68
CA GLU A 264 -11.80 -1.79 -5.36
C GLU A 264 -11.28 -1.63 -6.78
N GLY A 265 -11.76 -0.65 -7.52
CA GLY A 265 -11.28 -0.39 -8.88
C GLY A 265 -9.79 -0.04 -8.92
N VAL A 266 -9.30 0.77 -7.96
CA VAL A 266 -7.86 1.08 -7.83
C VAL A 266 -7.06 -0.18 -7.49
N LEU A 267 -7.55 -1.02 -6.57
CA LEU A 267 -6.89 -2.27 -6.21
C LEU A 267 -6.91 -3.30 -7.34
N SER A 268 -7.93 -3.30 -8.18
CA SER A 268 -8.01 -4.22 -9.33
C SER A 268 -7.08 -3.81 -10.48
N ASP A 269 -6.78 -2.51 -10.61
CA ASP A 269 -5.93 -1.97 -11.67
C ASP A 269 -5.10 -0.80 -11.12
N LEU A 270 -4.06 -1.13 -10.33
CA LEU A 270 -3.16 -0.14 -9.75
C LEU A 270 -2.11 0.28 -10.78
N ARG A 271 -2.25 1.50 -11.30
CA ARG A 271 -1.38 2.05 -12.37
C ARG A 271 -0.30 2.98 -11.85
N MET A 272 -0.40 3.45 -10.61
CA MET A 272 0.52 4.38 -9.98
C MET A 272 0.59 4.15 -8.47
N PRO A 273 1.61 4.70 -7.77
CA PRO A 273 1.63 4.66 -6.30
C PRO A 273 0.37 5.29 -5.70
N VAL A 274 -0.25 4.58 -4.75
CA VAL A 274 -1.45 5.05 -4.05
C VAL A 274 -1.27 4.92 -2.55
N LEU A 275 -1.47 6.02 -1.81
CA LEU A 275 -1.59 6.00 -0.36
C LEU A 275 -3.05 5.81 0.03
N LEU A 276 -3.30 4.74 0.77
CA LEU A 276 -4.60 4.43 1.36
C LEU A 276 -4.56 4.63 2.87
N SER A 277 -5.62 5.23 3.41
CA SER A 277 -5.88 5.31 4.85
C SER A 277 -7.34 5.03 5.16
N HIS A 278 -7.59 4.36 6.31
CA HIS A 278 -8.93 3.94 6.74
C HIS A 278 -9.25 4.43 8.16
#